data_347ee19633484a63ded1bbc29947fde6
#
_entry.id   347ee19633484a63ded1bbc29947fde6
#
_cell.length_a   1.000
_cell.length_b   1.000
_cell.length_c   1.000
_cell.angle_alpha   90.00
_cell.angle_beta   90.00
_cell.angle_gamma   90.00
#
_symmetry.space_group_name_H-M   'P 1'
#
loop_
_entity.id
_entity.type
_entity.pdbx_description
1 polymer ?
#
loop_
_entity_poly.entity_id
_entity_poly.type
_entity_poly.pdbx_seq_one_letter_code
_entity_poly.pdbx_strand_id
1 'polypeptide(L)'
;MHRVFVYGTLKRGFPNHDAGLAGQRFLGRFHTRDAYPLVVAGRWFSPVLLAEQGTGHRVHGEVFAVDDEVLAELDRIESTHLPQGYDRIGIAVTAAFGDAAFDAWTYVKQRERLDVIHSGPLEEYGHDPRYVPAAERNG
;
A
#
# COMPACT_ATOMS: atom_id res chain seq x y z
N MET A 1 -7.40 -15.36 9.89
CA MET A 1 -6.28 -14.67 9.21
C MET A 1 -6.82 -13.57 8.30
N HIS A 2 -6.16 -12.47 8.25
CA HIS A 2 -6.51 -11.35 7.37
C HIS A 2 -5.63 -11.37 6.13
N ARG A 3 -6.19 -10.94 5.01
CA ARG A 3 -5.43 -10.74 3.77
C ARG A 3 -5.15 -9.26 3.62
N VAL A 4 -3.88 -8.92 3.38
CA VAL A 4 -3.46 -7.52 3.21
C VAL A 4 -2.79 -7.38 1.85
N PHE A 5 -3.27 -6.43 1.07
CA PHE A 5 -2.67 -6.07 -0.22
C PHE A 5 -1.74 -4.89 -0.02
N VAL A 6 -0.46 -5.08 -0.37
CA VAL A 6 0.56 -4.04 -0.26
C VAL A 6 1.08 -3.69 -1.65
N TYR A 7 1.13 -2.40 -1.96
CA TYR A 7 1.47 -1.89 -3.29
C TYR A 7 2.75 -1.05 -3.30
N GLY A 8 3.30 -0.76 -2.14
CA GLY A 8 4.39 0.19 -2.00
C GLY A 8 5.53 -0.34 -1.14
N THR A 9 5.91 0.44 -0.13
CA THR A 9 7.12 0.18 0.67
C THR A 9 7.04 -1.07 1.56
N LEU A 10 5.86 -1.66 1.74
CA LEU A 10 5.70 -2.91 2.49
C LEU A 10 5.96 -4.16 1.65
N LYS A 11 6.10 -4.03 0.32
CA LYS A 11 6.41 -5.17 -0.55
C LYS A 11 7.77 -5.77 -0.20
N ARG A 12 7.95 -7.05 -0.52
CA ARG A 12 9.22 -7.75 -0.30
C ARG A 12 10.35 -7.01 -1.03
N GLY A 13 11.46 -6.79 -0.34
CA GLY A 13 12.61 -6.07 -0.87
C GLY A 13 12.49 -4.55 -0.80
N PHE A 14 11.40 -4.02 -0.24
CA PHE A 14 11.18 -2.59 -0.10
C PHE A 14 11.40 -2.14 1.35
N PRO A 15 11.62 -0.83 1.58
CA PRO A 15 12.15 -0.35 2.87
C PRO A 15 11.37 -0.74 4.13
N ASN A 16 10.03 -0.84 4.05
CA ASN A 16 9.23 -1.10 5.25
C ASN A 16 8.80 -2.57 5.40
N HIS A 17 9.23 -3.44 4.48
CA HIS A 17 8.81 -4.84 4.53
C HIS A 17 9.20 -5.51 5.84
N ASP A 18 10.46 -5.38 6.24
CA ASP A 18 10.96 -6.08 7.42
C ASP A 18 10.26 -5.62 8.70
N ALA A 19 9.95 -4.33 8.82
CA ALA A 19 9.25 -3.81 10.00
C ALA A 19 7.80 -4.30 10.09
N GLY A 20 7.14 -4.51 8.95
CA GLY A 20 5.72 -4.81 8.93
C GLY A 20 5.37 -6.27 8.66
N LEU A 21 6.08 -6.92 7.75
CA LEU A 21 5.64 -8.20 7.18
C LEU A 21 6.70 -9.30 7.19
N ALA A 22 7.86 -9.09 7.82
CA ALA A 22 8.89 -10.12 7.90
C ALA A 22 8.32 -11.40 8.52
N GLY A 23 8.54 -12.53 7.86
CA GLY A 23 8.07 -13.83 8.34
C GLY A 23 6.59 -14.10 8.12
N GLN A 24 5.84 -13.17 7.55
CA GLN A 24 4.42 -13.38 7.28
C GLN A 24 4.22 -14.19 6.01
N ARG A 25 3.05 -14.85 5.92
CA ARG A 25 2.76 -15.75 4.80
C ARG A 25 2.50 -14.97 3.51
N PHE A 26 3.37 -15.13 2.53
CA PHE A 26 3.21 -14.55 1.20
C PHE A 26 2.22 -15.38 0.39
N LEU A 27 1.14 -14.77 -0.09
CA LEU A 27 0.13 -15.45 -0.89
C LEU A 27 0.34 -15.29 -2.40
N GLY A 28 1.17 -14.34 -2.82
CA GLY A 28 1.49 -14.17 -4.22
C GLY A 28 1.41 -12.73 -4.69
N ARG A 29 1.65 -12.57 -5.98
CA ARG A 29 1.47 -11.28 -6.65
C ARG A 29 0.03 -11.16 -7.10
N PHE A 30 -0.55 -10.00 -6.83
CA PHE A 30 -1.94 -9.68 -7.13
C PHE A 30 -1.99 -8.29 -7.77
N HIS A 31 -3.14 -7.96 -8.36
CA HIS A 31 -3.45 -6.59 -8.75
C HIS A 31 -4.87 -6.24 -8.30
N THR A 32 -5.15 -4.96 -8.18
CA THR A 32 -6.51 -4.53 -7.87
C THR A 32 -7.46 -4.95 -8.99
N ARG A 33 -8.68 -5.37 -8.65
CA ARG A 33 -9.69 -5.68 -9.67
C ARG A 33 -10.08 -4.43 -10.42
N ASP A 34 -10.25 -3.32 -9.69
CA ASP A 34 -10.65 -2.04 -10.25
C ASP A 34 -9.45 -1.11 -10.35
N ALA A 35 -9.57 -0.07 -11.18
CA ALA A 35 -8.52 0.94 -11.31
C ALA A 35 -8.49 1.86 -10.07
N TYR A 36 -7.28 2.24 -9.66
CA TYR A 36 -7.02 3.23 -8.61
C TYR A 36 -5.81 4.06 -9.00
N PRO A 37 -5.77 5.35 -8.64
CA PRO A 37 -4.56 6.14 -8.86
C PRO A 37 -3.50 5.81 -7.79
N LEU A 38 -2.38 5.26 -8.21
CA LEU A 38 -1.20 5.09 -7.35
C LEU A 38 -0.24 6.21 -7.70
N VAL A 39 0.10 7.04 -6.73
CA VAL A 39 0.97 8.20 -6.95
C VAL A 39 2.10 8.24 -5.93
N VAL A 40 3.15 8.98 -6.26
CA VAL A 40 4.21 9.33 -5.30
C VAL A 40 3.89 10.72 -4.79
N ALA A 41 3.81 10.89 -3.47
CA ALA A 41 3.31 12.14 -2.90
C ALA A 41 4.01 12.51 -1.60
N GLY A 42 3.89 13.79 -1.25
CA GLY A 42 4.33 14.33 0.03
C GLY A 42 5.82 14.61 0.09
N ARG A 43 6.24 15.22 1.21
CA ARG A 43 7.65 15.61 1.43
C ARG A 43 8.60 14.41 1.50
N TRP A 44 8.09 13.21 1.77
CA TRP A 44 8.89 12.00 1.90
C TRP A 44 8.85 11.12 0.65
N PHE A 45 8.18 11.58 -0.41
CA PHE A 45 8.04 10.84 -1.68
C PHE A 45 7.52 9.42 -1.46
N SER A 46 6.40 9.33 -0.75
CA SER A 46 5.77 8.06 -0.39
C SER A 46 4.79 7.58 -1.46
N PRO A 47 4.69 6.26 -1.69
CA PRO A 47 3.64 5.72 -2.56
C PRO A 47 2.30 5.80 -1.83
N VAL A 48 1.30 6.34 -2.52
CA VAL A 48 -0.05 6.51 -1.98
C VAL A 48 -1.08 6.02 -2.99
N LEU A 49 -1.92 5.08 -2.57
CA LEU A 49 -3.10 4.69 -3.33
C LEU A 49 -4.23 5.64 -2.95
N LEU A 50 -4.77 6.35 -3.94
CA LEU A 50 -5.88 7.27 -3.69
C LEU A 50 -7.21 6.51 -3.66
N ALA A 51 -8.10 6.93 -2.77
CA ALA A 51 -9.44 6.33 -2.62
C ALA A 51 -10.38 6.80 -3.74
N GLU A 52 -9.97 6.59 -5.00
CA GLU A 52 -10.69 7.05 -6.19
C GLU A 52 -10.89 5.87 -7.15
N GLN A 53 -11.74 4.93 -6.75
CA GLN A 53 -12.04 3.76 -7.56
C GLN A 53 -12.56 4.16 -8.93
N GLY A 54 -12.03 3.52 -9.97
CA GLY A 54 -12.45 3.74 -11.35
C GLY A 54 -11.53 4.66 -12.15
N THR A 55 -10.54 5.28 -11.52
CA THR A 55 -9.54 6.11 -12.22
C THR A 55 -8.14 5.54 -11.98
N GLY A 56 -7.20 5.88 -12.85
CA GLY A 56 -5.83 5.37 -12.77
C GLY A 56 -5.68 4.02 -13.46
N HIS A 57 -5.05 3.07 -12.78
CA HIS A 57 -4.74 1.75 -13.32
C HIS A 57 -5.12 0.64 -12.34
N ARG A 58 -5.20 -0.59 -12.83
CA ARG A 58 -5.21 -1.76 -11.97
C ARG A 58 -3.80 -1.88 -11.39
N VAL A 59 -3.69 -1.73 -10.08
CA VAL A 59 -2.40 -1.59 -9.42
C VAL A 59 -1.83 -2.95 -9.03
N HIS A 60 -0.57 -3.18 -9.36
CA HIS A 60 0.16 -4.40 -9.01
C HIS A 60 0.72 -4.33 -7.59
N GLY A 61 0.68 -5.44 -6.90
CA GLY A 61 1.21 -5.54 -5.54
C GLY A 61 1.33 -6.99 -5.09
N GLU A 62 1.35 -7.16 -3.79
CA GLU A 62 1.52 -8.45 -3.13
C GLU A 62 0.47 -8.63 -2.05
N VAL A 63 0.04 -9.88 -1.82
CA VAL A 63 -0.89 -10.19 -0.74
C VAL A 63 -0.20 -11.08 0.29
N PHE A 64 -0.38 -10.72 1.56
CA PHE A 64 0.11 -11.49 2.70
C PHE A 64 -1.07 -11.87 3.62
N ALA A 65 -0.99 -13.07 4.22
CA ALA A 65 -1.91 -13.46 5.27
C ALA A 65 -1.28 -13.12 6.63
N VAL A 66 -2.03 -12.40 7.46
CA VAL A 66 -1.54 -11.92 8.75
C VAL A 66 -2.59 -12.17 9.84
N ASP A 67 -2.15 -12.27 11.10
CA ASP A 67 -3.06 -12.36 12.23
C ASP A 67 -3.49 -10.97 12.74
N ASP A 68 -4.30 -10.95 13.79
CA ASP A 68 -4.82 -9.70 14.36
C ASP A 68 -3.71 -8.78 14.87
N GLU A 69 -2.68 -9.36 15.48
CA GLU A 69 -1.57 -8.56 16.03
C GLU A 69 -0.77 -7.88 14.92
N VAL A 70 -0.48 -8.61 13.85
CA VAL A 70 0.26 -8.05 12.72
C VAL A 70 -0.57 -6.99 12.02
N LEU A 71 -1.88 -7.21 11.84
CA LEU A 71 -2.74 -6.21 11.24
C LEU A 71 -2.76 -4.92 12.07
N ALA A 72 -2.85 -5.04 13.40
CA ALA A 72 -2.80 -3.88 14.27
C ALA A 72 -1.46 -3.13 14.16
N GLU A 73 -0.37 -3.86 14.01
CA GLU A 73 0.96 -3.25 13.83
C GLU A 73 1.07 -2.52 12.48
N LEU A 74 0.49 -3.09 11.43
CA LEU A 74 0.43 -2.41 10.13
C LEU A 74 -0.39 -1.12 10.24
N ASP A 75 -1.52 -1.16 10.94
CA ASP A 75 -2.33 0.04 11.18
C ASP A 75 -1.50 1.12 11.89
N ARG A 76 -0.67 0.72 12.84
CA ARG A 76 0.22 1.64 13.56
C ARG A 76 1.29 2.23 12.62
N ILE A 77 1.92 1.40 11.82
CA ILE A 77 2.93 1.84 10.85
C ILE A 77 2.33 2.83 9.86
N GLU A 78 1.11 2.57 9.39
CA GLU A 78 0.41 3.43 8.44
C GLU A 78 -0.31 4.60 9.12
N SER A 79 -0.20 4.71 10.44
CA SER A 79 -0.75 5.82 11.23
C SER A 79 -2.25 6.02 11.04
N THR A 80 -3.02 4.94 10.97
CA THR A 80 -4.47 5.01 10.74
C THR A 80 -5.22 5.79 11.83
N HIS A 81 -4.62 5.93 13.00
CA HIS A 81 -5.19 6.68 14.12
C HIS A 81 -4.95 8.19 14.03
N LEU A 82 -4.19 8.67 13.04
CA LEU A 82 -3.84 10.09 12.89
C LEU A 82 -4.55 10.70 11.68
N PRO A 83 -4.92 11.99 11.73
CA PRO A 83 -5.62 12.64 10.62
C PRO A 83 -4.84 12.63 9.30
N GLN A 84 -3.50 12.69 9.37
CA GLN A 84 -2.64 12.67 8.18
C GLN A 84 -2.21 11.26 7.76
N GLY A 85 -2.64 10.24 8.51
CA GLY A 85 -2.31 8.85 8.20
C GLY A 85 -3.17 8.28 7.08
N TYR A 86 -2.95 7.00 6.80
CA TYR A 86 -3.75 6.26 5.82
C TYR A 86 -5.05 5.77 6.45
N ASP A 87 -6.05 5.51 5.60
CA ASP A 87 -7.26 4.79 5.98
C ASP A 87 -7.13 3.35 5.51
N ARG A 88 -7.51 2.39 6.35
CA ARG A 88 -7.54 0.97 5.97
C ARG A 88 -8.92 0.65 5.41
N ILE A 89 -8.97 0.17 4.17
CA ILE A 89 -10.22 -0.23 3.50
C ILE A 89 -10.09 -1.62 2.90
N GLY A 90 -11.23 -2.26 2.63
CA GLY A 90 -11.28 -3.50 1.86
C GLY A 90 -11.41 -3.22 0.38
N ILE A 91 -10.61 -3.91 -0.43
CA ILE A 91 -10.71 -3.83 -1.89
C ILE A 91 -10.69 -5.22 -2.50
N ALA A 92 -11.24 -5.36 -3.70
CA ALA A 92 -11.17 -6.60 -4.45
C ALA A 92 -9.82 -6.68 -5.19
N VAL A 93 -9.17 -7.84 -5.07
CA VAL A 93 -7.91 -8.12 -5.75
C VAL A 93 -8.00 -9.43 -6.50
N THR A 94 -7.22 -9.55 -7.59
CA THR A 94 -7.14 -10.75 -8.41
C THR A 94 -5.69 -11.17 -8.56
N ALA A 95 -5.44 -12.48 -8.57
CA ALA A 95 -4.08 -13.00 -8.71
C ALA A 95 -3.49 -12.60 -10.06
N ALA A 96 -2.18 -12.28 -10.05
CA ALA A 96 -1.45 -12.00 -11.29
C ALA A 96 -1.36 -13.26 -12.17
N PHE A 97 -1.33 -14.43 -11.54
CA PHE A 97 -1.30 -15.74 -12.21
C PHE A 97 -2.36 -16.63 -11.57
N GLY A 98 -3.19 -17.26 -12.40
CA GLY A 98 -4.28 -18.12 -11.94
C GLY A 98 -5.57 -17.35 -11.68
N ASP A 99 -6.52 -17.99 -10.98
CA ASP A 99 -7.90 -17.51 -10.87
C ASP A 99 -8.28 -16.98 -9.49
N ALA A 100 -7.34 -16.95 -8.54
CA ALA A 100 -7.67 -16.51 -7.18
C ALA A 100 -8.13 -15.06 -7.21
N ALA A 101 -9.26 -14.81 -6.54
CA ALA A 101 -9.83 -13.47 -6.39
C ALA A 101 -10.53 -13.39 -5.04
N PHE A 102 -10.29 -12.32 -4.29
CA PHE A 102 -10.90 -12.14 -2.97
C PHE A 102 -10.75 -10.69 -2.55
N ASP A 103 -11.36 -10.34 -1.42
CA ASP A 103 -11.17 -9.03 -0.81
C ASP A 103 -9.96 -9.05 0.11
N ALA A 104 -9.23 -7.95 0.14
CA ALA A 104 -8.07 -7.75 1.00
C ALA A 104 -8.11 -6.35 1.60
N TRP A 105 -7.50 -6.20 2.78
CA TRP A 105 -7.27 -4.88 3.37
C TRP A 105 -6.15 -4.18 2.62
N THR A 106 -6.29 -2.87 2.45
CA THR A 106 -5.20 -2.03 1.95
C THR A 106 -5.29 -0.64 2.57
N TYR A 107 -4.27 0.18 2.35
CA TYR A 107 -4.16 1.49 2.96
C TYR A 107 -4.22 2.57 1.89
N VAL A 108 -5.15 3.51 2.03
CA VAL A 108 -5.42 4.54 1.04
C VAL A 108 -5.46 5.92 1.69
N LYS A 109 -5.40 6.97 0.87
CA LYS A 109 -5.64 8.34 1.33
C LYS A 109 -6.63 9.03 0.41
N GLN A 110 -7.37 9.98 0.96
CA GLN A 110 -8.14 10.93 0.18
C GLN A 110 -7.17 11.94 -0.44
N ARG A 111 -7.43 12.33 -1.68
CA ARG A 111 -6.55 13.27 -2.42
C ARG A 111 -6.34 14.59 -1.68
N GLU A 112 -7.38 15.11 -1.07
CA GLU A 112 -7.35 16.38 -0.34
C GLU A 112 -6.46 16.37 0.91
N ARG A 113 -6.02 15.20 1.36
CA ARG A 113 -5.07 15.07 2.48
C ARG A 113 -3.62 15.12 2.04
N LEU A 114 -3.37 15.12 0.72
CA LEU A 114 -2.01 15.14 0.19
C LEU A 114 -1.55 16.58 -0.03
N ASP A 115 -0.26 16.83 0.28
CA ASP A 115 0.35 18.13 0.01
C ASP A 115 0.70 18.27 -1.47
N VAL A 116 1.70 17.51 -1.91
CA VAL A 116 2.20 17.58 -3.28
C VAL A 116 2.21 16.19 -3.90
N ILE A 117 1.67 16.08 -5.10
CA ILE A 117 1.73 14.85 -5.89
C ILE A 117 2.85 15.00 -6.91
N HIS A 118 3.81 14.08 -6.87
CA HIS A 118 5.04 14.15 -7.67
C HIS A 118 5.01 13.30 -8.94
N SER A 119 4.00 12.46 -9.10
CA SER A 119 3.91 11.59 -10.28
C SER A 119 2.48 11.52 -10.79
N GLY A 120 2.32 11.13 -12.05
CA GLY A 120 1.04 10.66 -12.55
C GLY A 120 0.72 9.28 -11.99
N PRO A 121 -0.47 8.72 -12.33
CA PRO A 121 -0.85 7.40 -11.84
C PRO A 121 0.10 6.31 -12.37
N LEU A 122 0.50 5.42 -11.46
CA LEU A 122 1.40 4.30 -11.74
C LEU A 122 0.60 2.98 -11.73
N GLU A 123 1.04 2.03 -12.54
CA GLU A 123 0.53 0.65 -12.45
C GLU A 123 1.21 -0.11 -11.32
N GLU A 124 2.47 0.20 -11.06
CA GLU A 124 3.28 -0.48 -10.07
C GLU A 124 4.27 0.50 -9.48
N TYR A 125 4.45 0.45 -8.16
CA TYR A 125 5.49 1.22 -7.49
C TYR A 125 6.80 0.45 -7.57
N GLY A 126 7.76 1.00 -8.33
CA GLY A 126 9.16 0.60 -8.24
C GLY A 126 9.81 1.50 -7.19
N HIS A 127 10.93 1.10 -6.64
CA HIS A 127 11.58 1.91 -5.62
C HIS A 127 11.90 3.31 -6.15
N ASP A 128 11.30 4.34 -5.56
CA ASP A 128 11.62 5.74 -5.90
C ASP A 128 12.83 6.15 -5.06
N PRO A 129 13.95 6.54 -5.70
CA PRO A 129 15.16 6.89 -4.96
C PRO A 129 15.01 8.13 -4.07
N ARG A 130 13.96 8.93 -4.29
CA ARG A 130 13.67 10.11 -3.47
C ARG A 130 12.94 9.76 -2.17
N TYR A 131 12.43 8.53 -2.03
CA TYR A 131 11.71 8.12 -0.82
C TYR A 131 12.60 8.24 0.41
N VAL A 132 12.09 8.87 1.47
CA VAL A 132 12.80 9.06 2.73
C VAL A 132 12.21 8.12 3.78
N PRO A 133 12.95 7.05 4.19
CA PRO A 133 12.50 6.12 5.23
C PRO A 133 12.22 6.84 6.55
N ALA A 134 11.29 6.28 7.34
CA ALA A 134 10.88 6.89 8.61
C ALA A 134 12.05 7.21 9.55
N ALA A 135 13.06 6.33 9.58
CA ALA A 135 14.24 6.51 10.44
C ALA A 135 15.11 7.72 10.05
N GLU A 136 14.95 8.22 8.81
CA GLU A 136 15.74 9.35 8.29
C GLU A 136 14.95 10.65 8.23
N ARG A 137 13.70 10.64 8.68
CA ARG A 137 12.85 11.83 8.61
C ARG A 137 13.14 12.74 9.78
N ASN A 138 13.29 14.03 9.49
CA ASN A 138 13.52 15.06 10.47
C ASN A 138 12.24 15.87 10.69
N GLY A 139 11.81 15.91 11.93
CA GLY A 139 10.72 16.76 12.38
C GLY A 139 9.35 16.41 11.85
#